data_9c0812022541025f167a200064745862
#
_entry.id   9c0812022541025f167a200064745862
#
_cell.length_a   1.000
_cell.length_b   1.000
_cell.length_c   1.000
_cell.angle_alpha   90.00
_cell.angle_beta   90.00
_cell.angle_gamma   90.00
#
_symmetry.space_group_name_H-M   'P 1'
#
loop_
_entity.id
_entity.type
_entity.pdbx_description
1 polymer ?
#
loop_
_entity_poly.entity_id
_entity_poly.type
_entity_poly.pdbx_seq_one_letter_code
_entity_poly.pdbx_strand_id
1 'polypeptide(L)'
;MFTEHTRSYARLQHNLFPRLAAVAETGWSTPEQRDFRDFLARLPAQLQRYRAWGLAYAQTPFEVGVGHTDDRAANTVTVSLANPLGYEVRYSTNGSPVTASSPLYQQPLTQPVPATVQAAAFFQGQPLAAAPTVASFTAQSLLSRHSQELRSCVGEKGLVLRLEDDGPREGARTVFTVDIFQPCWRWPSAQLDGIGSVEVRAGRIPYYFQLAHDEPARRFEKARSRNGEMLVRRGDCTGKVVAQVPLPANTDADGFVTLRAALPKGISGRDDLCINFTGDTRPAMWVLDEMTLQK
;
A
#
# COMPACT_ATOMS: atom_id res chain seq x y z
N MET A 1 10.51 -21.98 6.44
CA MET A 1 9.54 -21.22 5.62
C MET A 1 8.43 -22.20 5.26
N PHE A 2 7.19 -21.83 5.50
CA PHE A 2 6.02 -22.59 5.08
C PHE A 2 5.76 -22.30 3.61
N THR A 3 5.49 -23.31 2.81
CA THR A 3 5.44 -23.22 1.35
C THR A 3 4.07 -23.46 0.75
N GLU A 4 3.03 -23.56 1.57
CA GLU A 4 1.65 -23.87 1.16
C GLU A 4 1.12 -22.85 0.13
N HIS A 5 1.53 -21.59 0.26
CA HIS A 5 1.15 -20.51 -0.65
C HIS A 5 2.22 -20.16 -1.69
N THR A 6 3.29 -20.96 -1.78
CA THR A 6 4.40 -20.75 -2.72
C THR A 6 4.25 -21.67 -3.93
N ARG A 7 3.57 -21.19 -4.97
CA ARG A 7 3.15 -22.00 -6.10
C ARG A 7 4.17 -22.12 -7.24
N SER A 8 5.26 -21.33 -7.20
CA SER A 8 6.31 -21.37 -8.22
C SER A 8 7.70 -21.19 -7.62
N TYR A 9 8.73 -21.66 -8.34
CA TYR A 9 10.13 -21.52 -7.91
C TYR A 9 10.57 -20.05 -7.86
N ALA A 10 10.13 -19.24 -8.82
CA ALA A 10 10.38 -17.79 -8.80
C ALA A 10 9.78 -17.12 -7.56
N ARG A 11 8.58 -17.55 -7.13
CA ARG A 11 7.94 -17.05 -5.92
C ARG A 11 8.71 -17.47 -4.66
N LEU A 12 9.24 -18.69 -4.64
CA LEU A 12 10.11 -19.15 -3.56
C LEU A 12 11.36 -18.27 -3.45
N GLN A 13 12.04 -17.99 -4.57
CA GLN A 13 13.21 -17.13 -4.62
C GLN A 13 12.88 -15.70 -4.15
N HIS A 14 11.78 -15.14 -4.62
CA HIS A 14 11.29 -13.82 -4.19
C HIS A 14 11.07 -13.74 -2.67
N ASN A 15 10.52 -14.78 -2.08
CA ASN A 15 10.26 -14.81 -0.65
C ASN A 15 11.54 -15.00 0.18
N LEU A 16 12.52 -15.76 -0.35
CA LEU A 16 13.78 -16.03 0.33
C LEU A 16 14.78 -14.87 0.22
N PHE A 17 14.98 -14.35 -0.98
CA PHE A 17 16.02 -13.36 -1.25
C PHE A 17 15.46 -11.95 -1.33
N PRO A 18 16.13 -10.93 -0.76
CA PRO A 18 17.44 -11.00 -0.08
C PRO A 18 17.36 -11.31 1.43
N ARG A 19 16.20 -11.68 1.97
CA ARG A 19 15.99 -11.91 3.42
C ARG A 19 16.95 -12.93 3.99
N LEU A 20 17.29 -13.96 3.20
CA LEU A 20 18.26 -14.97 3.60
C LEU A 20 19.67 -14.40 3.85
N ALA A 21 20.05 -13.33 3.14
CA ALA A 21 21.31 -12.64 3.42
C ALA A 21 21.33 -12.01 4.82
N ALA A 22 20.19 -11.41 5.24
CA ALA A 22 20.08 -10.84 6.59
C ALA A 22 20.08 -11.94 7.68
N VAL A 23 19.45 -13.07 7.41
CA VAL A 23 19.50 -14.24 8.32
C VAL A 23 20.92 -14.77 8.44
N ALA A 24 21.64 -14.90 7.32
CA ALA A 24 23.04 -15.32 7.32
C ALA A 24 23.92 -14.34 8.10
N GLU A 25 23.76 -13.04 7.88
CA GLU A 25 24.45 -11.98 8.64
C GLU A 25 24.26 -12.16 10.15
N THR A 26 23.01 -12.37 10.56
CA THR A 26 22.66 -12.56 11.97
C THR A 26 23.25 -13.85 12.55
N GLY A 27 23.34 -14.92 11.75
CA GLY A 27 23.86 -16.21 12.19
C GLY A 27 25.39 -16.30 12.26
N TRP A 28 26.10 -15.54 11.41
CA TRP A 28 27.57 -15.60 11.32
C TRP A 28 28.28 -14.45 12.04
N SER A 29 27.55 -13.38 12.43
CA SER A 29 28.12 -12.25 13.17
C SER A 29 27.78 -12.32 14.65
N THR A 30 28.74 -12.01 15.51
CA THR A 30 28.48 -11.86 16.95
C THR A 30 27.55 -10.64 17.17
N PRO A 31 26.78 -10.60 18.28
CA PRO A 31 25.88 -9.47 18.56
C PRO A 31 26.58 -8.10 18.48
N GLU A 32 27.83 -8.02 18.92
CA GLU A 32 28.64 -6.79 18.96
C GLU A 32 29.09 -6.33 17.57
N GLN A 33 29.13 -7.24 16.60
CA GLN A 33 29.53 -6.98 15.21
C GLN A 33 28.35 -6.71 14.28
N ARG A 34 27.12 -6.84 14.78
CA ARG A 34 25.91 -6.60 13.98
C ARG A 34 25.66 -5.12 13.82
N ASP A 35 25.94 -4.63 12.62
CA ASP A 35 25.62 -3.26 12.21
C ASP A 35 24.75 -3.29 10.95
N PHE A 36 23.51 -2.81 11.07
CA PHE A 36 22.57 -2.81 9.97
C PHE A 36 23.00 -1.87 8.84
N ARG A 37 23.65 -0.75 9.16
CA ARG A 37 24.16 0.19 8.14
C ARG A 37 25.30 -0.43 7.36
N ASP A 38 26.22 -1.12 8.03
CA ASP A 38 27.30 -1.87 7.37
C ASP A 38 26.74 -3.00 6.51
N PHE A 39 25.75 -3.73 7.00
CA PHE A 39 25.04 -4.73 6.21
C PHE A 39 24.42 -4.11 4.94
N LEU A 40 23.73 -2.97 5.05
CA LEU A 40 23.15 -2.27 3.90
C LEU A 40 24.22 -1.78 2.91
N ALA A 41 25.39 -1.39 3.37
CA ALA A 41 26.52 -1.00 2.50
C ALA A 41 27.08 -2.17 1.68
N ARG A 42 27.03 -3.40 2.21
CA ARG A 42 27.51 -4.62 1.54
C ARG A 42 26.44 -5.32 0.69
N LEU A 43 25.16 -5.11 1.01
CA LEU A 43 24.02 -5.77 0.34
C LEU A 43 23.98 -5.55 -1.17
N PRO A 44 24.26 -4.35 -1.75
CA PRO A 44 24.26 -4.13 -3.19
C PRO A 44 25.18 -5.07 -3.97
N ALA A 45 26.36 -5.41 -3.45
CA ALA A 45 27.26 -6.39 -4.06
C ALA A 45 26.64 -7.79 -4.08
N GLN A 46 25.87 -8.16 -3.06
CA GLN A 46 25.14 -9.41 -3.04
C GLN A 46 23.99 -9.43 -4.03
N LEU A 47 23.28 -8.29 -4.23
CA LEU A 47 22.23 -8.18 -5.25
C LEU A 47 22.79 -8.37 -6.67
N GLN A 48 24.01 -7.86 -6.94
CA GLN A 48 24.68 -8.11 -8.22
C GLN A 48 24.93 -9.61 -8.45
N ARG A 49 25.36 -10.33 -7.40
CA ARG A 49 25.52 -11.81 -7.49
C ARG A 49 24.18 -12.50 -7.76
N TYR A 50 23.10 -12.09 -7.09
CA TYR A 50 21.76 -12.63 -7.34
C TYR A 50 21.32 -12.43 -8.79
N ARG A 51 21.56 -11.24 -9.35
CA ARG A 51 21.30 -10.96 -10.77
C ARG A 51 22.12 -11.86 -11.69
N ALA A 52 23.42 -11.99 -11.42
CA ALA A 52 24.31 -12.84 -12.21
C ALA A 52 23.88 -14.32 -12.19
N TRP A 53 23.29 -14.78 -11.08
CA TRP A 53 22.75 -16.14 -10.93
C TRP A 53 21.32 -16.30 -11.45
N GLY A 54 20.69 -15.25 -11.96
CA GLY A 54 19.31 -15.28 -12.43
C GLY A 54 18.27 -15.50 -11.33
N LEU A 55 18.56 -15.11 -10.09
CA LEU A 55 17.62 -15.27 -8.96
C LEU A 55 16.53 -14.19 -9.01
N ALA A 56 15.28 -14.62 -8.87
CA ALA A 56 14.11 -13.76 -8.79
C ALA A 56 13.93 -13.20 -7.37
N TYR A 57 14.89 -12.41 -6.87
CA TYR A 57 14.82 -11.82 -5.53
C TYR A 57 13.81 -10.66 -5.45
N ALA A 58 13.30 -10.37 -4.24
CA ALA A 58 12.37 -9.28 -4.01
C ALA A 58 13.00 -7.91 -4.31
N GLN A 59 12.38 -7.14 -5.20
CA GLN A 59 12.81 -5.80 -5.60
C GLN A 59 12.27 -4.71 -4.67
N THR A 60 11.09 -4.93 -4.09
CA THR A 60 10.35 -3.94 -3.29
C THR A 60 11.18 -3.18 -2.24
N PRO A 61 12.13 -3.78 -1.50
CA PRO A 61 12.96 -3.03 -0.55
C PRO A 61 13.89 -2.00 -1.21
N PHE A 62 14.13 -2.13 -2.51
CA PHE A 62 15.05 -1.30 -3.30
C PHE A 62 14.32 -0.33 -4.22
N GLU A 63 13.00 -0.43 -4.31
CA GLU A 63 12.14 0.49 -5.04
C GLU A 63 11.96 1.80 -4.25
N VAL A 64 11.45 2.81 -4.91
CA VAL A 64 11.11 4.09 -4.29
C VAL A 64 9.62 4.11 -4.04
N GLY A 65 9.24 4.25 -2.76
CA GLY A 65 7.86 4.53 -2.38
C GLY A 65 7.48 5.96 -2.77
N VAL A 66 6.28 6.11 -3.33
CA VAL A 66 5.74 7.41 -3.76
C VAL A 66 4.52 7.72 -2.91
N GLY A 67 4.60 8.79 -2.13
CA GLY A 67 3.45 9.40 -1.48
C GLY A 67 3.04 10.67 -2.22
N HIS A 68 1.79 11.07 -2.13
CA HIS A 68 1.36 12.32 -2.71
C HIS A 68 0.20 12.98 -1.96
N THR A 69 0.10 14.30 -2.13
CA THR A 69 -1.07 15.10 -1.77
C THR A 69 -1.44 15.96 -2.96
N ASP A 70 -2.73 16.14 -3.21
CA ASP A 70 -3.25 16.93 -4.31
C ASP A 70 -3.84 18.26 -3.86
N ASP A 71 -3.73 19.26 -4.71
CA ASP A 71 -4.52 20.47 -4.66
C ASP A 71 -5.26 20.62 -5.99
N ARG A 72 -6.54 20.18 -6.00
CA ARG A 72 -7.35 20.22 -7.22
C ARG A 72 -7.74 21.63 -7.63
N ALA A 73 -7.81 22.58 -6.67
CA ALA A 73 -8.11 23.99 -7.00
C ALA A 73 -6.93 24.65 -7.70
N ALA A 74 -5.69 24.37 -7.23
CA ALA A 74 -4.47 24.83 -7.87
C ALA A 74 -4.02 23.97 -9.06
N ASN A 75 -4.69 22.83 -9.30
CA ASN A 75 -4.32 21.83 -10.30
C ASN A 75 -2.85 21.36 -10.14
N THR A 76 -2.44 21.06 -8.89
CA THR A 76 -1.10 20.63 -8.55
C THR A 76 -1.12 19.35 -7.72
N VAL A 77 0.00 18.62 -7.76
CA VAL A 77 0.31 17.49 -6.90
C VAL A 77 1.65 17.71 -6.23
N THR A 78 1.72 17.46 -4.93
CA THR A 78 2.98 17.46 -4.18
C THR A 78 3.38 16.01 -3.89
N VAL A 79 4.52 15.59 -4.43
CA VAL A 79 5.01 14.20 -4.42
C VAL A 79 6.14 14.06 -3.41
N SER A 80 6.05 13.08 -2.54
CA SER A 80 7.11 12.65 -1.64
C SER A 80 7.68 11.31 -2.08
N LEU A 81 9.01 11.18 -2.01
CA LEU A 81 9.75 10.00 -2.43
C LEU A 81 10.55 9.45 -1.25
N ALA A 82 10.54 8.13 -1.06
CA ALA A 82 11.35 7.51 -0.02
C ALA A 82 11.77 6.10 -0.43
N ASN A 83 13.00 5.72 -0.12
CA ASN A 83 13.40 4.32 -0.12
C ASN A 83 13.28 3.76 1.30
N PRO A 84 12.62 2.60 1.53
CA PRO A 84 12.38 2.07 2.87
C PRO A 84 13.65 1.68 3.63
N LEU A 85 14.74 1.43 2.93
CA LEU A 85 16.05 1.12 3.53
C LEU A 85 16.96 2.36 3.68
N GLY A 86 16.49 3.55 3.24
CA GLY A 86 17.23 4.80 3.39
C GLY A 86 18.36 5.01 2.37
N TYR A 87 18.34 4.28 1.25
CA TYR A 87 19.26 4.56 0.15
C TYR A 87 18.96 5.90 -0.52
N GLU A 88 19.97 6.49 -1.18
CA GLU A 88 19.86 7.73 -1.95
C GLU A 88 18.80 7.60 -3.03
N VAL A 89 17.87 8.56 -3.09
CA VAL A 89 16.82 8.60 -4.13
C VAL A 89 17.13 9.69 -5.13
N ARG A 90 17.13 9.32 -6.41
CA ARG A 90 17.22 10.27 -7.53
C ARG A 90 15.96 10.21 -8.37
N TYR A 91 15.64 11.32 -9.03
CA TYR A 91 14.38 11.46 -9.74
C TYR A 91 14.49 12.25 -11.05
N SER A 92 13.44 12.13 -11.87
CA SER A 92 13.18 12.93 -13.06
C SER A 92 11.69 13.28 -13.13
N THR A 93 11.38 14.50 -13.59
CA THR A 93 10.00 14.97 -13.81
C THR A 93 9.75 15.34 -15.28
N ASN A 94 10.73 15.17 -16.15
CA ASN A 94 10.67 15.55 -17.57
C ASN A 94 10.69 14.35 -18.53
N GLY A 95 10.49 13.12 -17.99
CA GLY A 95 10.50 11.88 -18.77
C GLY A 95 11.89 11.33 -19.10
N SER A 96 12.97 12.03 -18.73
CA SER A 96 14.33 11.50 -18.92
C SER A 96 14.58 10.29 -18.03
N PRO A 97 15.37 9.30 -18.48
CA PRO A 97 15.78 8.18 -17.63
C PRO A 97 16.47 8.65 -16.34
N VAL A 98 16.16 8.00 -15.22
CA VAL A 98 16.81 8.30 -13.93
C VAL A 98 18.17 7.62 -13.89
N THR A 99 19.23 8.42 -13.67
CA THR A 99 20.63 7.99 -13.65
C THR A 99 21.34 8.48 -12.39
N ALA A 100 22.59 8.07 -12.19
CA ALA A 100 23.42 8.56 -11.09
C ALA A 100 23.66 10.09 -11.14
N SER A 101 23.48 10.73 -12.29
CA SER A 101 23.59 12.19 -12.46
C SER A 101 22.26 12.93 -12.33
N SER A 102 21.13 12.22 -12.21
CA SER A 102 19.82 12.84 -12.00
C SER A 102 19.76 13.58 -10.65
N PRO A 103 18.88 14.58 -10.50
CA PRO A 103 18.71 15.32 -9.25
C PRO A 103 18.51 14.40 -8.03
N LEU A 104 19.17 14.73 -6.94
CA LEU A 104 18.99 14.07 -5.65
C LEU A 104 17.71 14.56 -5.01
N TYR A 105 16.87 13.63 -4.53
CA TYR A 105 15.65 13.97 -3.81
C TYR A 105 16.00 14.42 -2.38
N GLN A 106 15.58 15.62 -2.01
CA GLN A 106 15.80 16.20 -0.69
C GLN A 106 14.53 16.71 -0.02
N GLN A 107 13.52 17.06 -0.81
CA GLN A 107 12.26 17.63 -0.32
C GLN A 107 11.10 17.31 -1.27
N PRO A 108 9.84 17.39 -0.82
CA PRO A 108 8.67 17.16 -1.66
C PRO A 108 8.65 18.03 -2.91
N LEU A 109 8.18 17.44 -4.02
CA LEU A 109 8.16 18.04 -5.35
C LEU A 109 6.73 18.48 -5.68
N THR A 110 6.49 19.77 -5.86
CA THR A 110 5.19 20.25 -6.36
C THR A 110 5.23 20.35 -7.88
N GLN A 111 4.29 19.67 -8.56
CA GLN A 111 4.17 19.58 -10.00
C GLN A 111 2.77 19.98 -10.46
N PRO A 112 2.62 20.69 -11.61
CA PRO A 112 1.32 20.88 -12.24
C PRO A 112 0.80 19.54 -12.76
N VAL A 113 -0.53 19.35 -12.73
CA VAL A 113 -1.19 18.14 -13.27
C VAL A 113 -1.60 18.39 -14.72
N PRO A 114 -1.33 17.50 -15.69
CA PRO A 114 -0.75 16.16 -15.51
C PRO A 114 0.75 16.16 -15.24
N ALA A 115 1.21 15.21 -14.43
CA ALA A 115 2.62 15.05 -14.10
C ALA A 115 3.04 13.58 -14.13
N THR A 116 4.31 13.33 -14.44
CA THR A 116 4.94 12.02 -14.29
C THR A 116 6.26 12.19 -13.56
N VAL A 117 6.46 11.43 -12.50
CA VAL A 117 7.69 11.38 -11.74
C VAL A 117 8.29 9.98 -11.87
N GLN A 118 9.54 9.90 -12.24
CA GLN A 118 10.33 8.68 -12.21
C GLN A 118 11.35 8.79 -11.09
N ALA A 119 11.55 7.73 -10.32
CA ALA A 119 12.49 7.72 -9.22
C ALA A 119 13.17 6.36 -9.08
N ALA A 120 14.43 6.37 -8.66
CA ALA A 120 15.17 5.15 -8.38
C ALA A 120 16.10 5.35 -7.17
N ALA A 121 16.31 4.28 -6.41
CA ALA A 121 17.27 4.24 -5.32
C ALA A 121 18.65 3.86 -5.86
N PHE A 122 19.69 4.55 -5.35
CA PHE A 122 21.07 4.36 -5.78
C PHE A 122 21.99 4.08 -4.61
N PHE A 123 23.04 3.31 -4.88
CA PHE A 123 24.19 3.15 -4.00
C PHE A 123 25.48 3.19 -4.85
N GLN A 124 26.40 4.08 -4.48
CA GLN A 124 27.67 4.28 -5.21
C GLN A 124 27.47 4.43 -6.73
N GLY A 125 26.45 5.20 -7.13
CA GLY A 125 26.14 5.47 -8.53
C GLY A 125 25.46 4.34 -9.30
N GLN A 126 25.16 3.20 -8.65
CA GLN A 126 24.46 2.07 -9.27
C GLN A 126 22.98 1.99 -8.82
N PRO A 127 22.03 1.79 -9.74
CA PRO A 127 20.64 1.59 -9.37
C PRO A 127 20.44 0.25 -8.63
N LEU A 128 19.62 0.27 -7.60
CA LEU A 128 19.39 -0.92 -6.77
C LEU A 128 18.25 -1.81 -7.29
N ALA A 129 17.16 -1.21 -7.77
CA ALA A 129 16.07 -1.94 -8.41
C ALA A 129 16.34 -2.14 -9.92
N ALA A 130 15.65 -3.12 -10.52
CA ALA A 130 15.79 -3.44 -11.95
C ALA A 130 15.19 -2.34 -12.86
N ALA A 131 14.18 -1.62 -12.37
CA ALA A 131 13.54 -0.51 -13.06
C ALA A 131 13.24 0.63 -12.09
N PRO A 132 13.14 1.88 -12.57
CA PRO A 132 12.69 2.99 -11.76
C PRO A 132 11.20 2.83 -11.39
N THR A 133 10.82 3.37 -10.25
CA THR A 133 9.41 3.59 -9.92
C THR A 133 8.89 4.74 -10.77
N VAL A 134 7.72 4.54 -11.42
CA VAL A 134 7.05 5.56 -12.24
C VAL A 134 5.69 5.87 -11.63
N ALA A 135 5.46 7.13 -11.30
CA ALA A 135 4.17 7.61 -10.80
C ALA A 135 3.61 8.67 -11.76
N SER A 136 2.41 8.46 -12.25
CA SER A 136 1.71 9.39 -13.15
C SER A 136 0.46 9.94 -12.47
N PHE A 137 0.31 11.25 -12.50
CA PHE A 137 -0.78 11.98 -11.86
C PHE A 137 -1.61 12.69 -12.92
N THR A 138 -2.89 12.37 -12.96
CA THR A 138 -3.89 13.02 -13.80
C THR A 138 -5.02 13.53 -12.92
N ALA A 139 -5.86 14.41 -13.43
CA ALA A 139 -7.05 14.87 -12.69
C ALA A 139 -7.95 13.70 -12.23
N GLN A 140 -7.98 12.61 -13.00
CA GLN A 140 -8.75 11.41 -12.65
C GLN A 140 -8.05 10.56 -11.59
N SER A 141 -6.73 10.29 -11.74
CA SER A 141 -6.00 9.44 -10.79
C SER A 141 -5.90 10.09 -9.39
N LEU A 142 -5.97 11.42 -9.31
CA LEU A 142 -6.00 12.12 -8.02
C LEU A 142 -7.31 11.94 -7.24
N LEU A 143 -8.35 11.41 -7.87
CA LEU A 143 -9.61 11.07 -7.21
C LEU A 143 -9.61 9.65 -6.63
N SER A 144 -8.58 8.86 -6.85
CA SER A 144 -8.48 7.48 -6.38
C SER A 144 -7.29 7.26 -5.44
N ARG A 145 -7.44 6.29 -4.53
CA ARG A 145 -6.35 5.77 -3.68
C ARG A 145 -6.50 4.27 -3.54
N HIS A 146 -5.40 3.56 -3.75
CA HIS A 146 -5.30 2.15 -3.40
C HIS A 146 -5.10 1.96 -1.89
N SER A 147 -5.38 0.78 -1.38
CA SER A 147 -5.26 0.47 0.06
C SER A 147 -3.88 0.77 0.63
N GLN A 148 -2.81 0.64 -0.17
CA GLN A 148 -1.44 0.95 0.23
C GLN A 148 -1.18 2.45 0.45
N GLU A 149 -1.99 3.32 -0.14
CA GLU A 149 -1.89 4.78 -0.04
C GLU A 149 -2.74 5.34 1.10
N LEU A 150 -3.63 4.51 1.66
CA LEU A 150 -4.50 4.84 2.77
C LEU A 150 -3.83 4.47 4.10
N ARG A 151 -4.26 5.12 5.18
CA ARG A 151 -3.74 4.86 6.52
C ARG A 151 -4.68 3.95 7.30
N SER A 152 -4.12 3.07 8.14
CA SER A 152 -4.91 2.37 9.15
C SER A 152 -5.49 3.37 10.16
N CYS A 153 -6.65 3.06 10.71
CA CYS A 153 -7.30 3.88 11.74
C CYS A 153 -6.76 3.63 13.15
N VAL A 154 -6.08 2.52 13.40
CA VAL A 154 -5.59 2.13 14.74
C VAL A 154 -4.12 2.48 14.98
N GLY A 155 -3.41 2.95 13.98
CA GLY A 155 -2.00 3.34 14.09
C GLY A 155 -1.12 2.20 14.60
N GLU A 156 -0.24 2.49 15.57
CA GLU A 156 0.71 1.51 16.13
C GLU A 156 0.06 0.40 16.97
N LYS A 157 -1.22 0.53 17.33
CA LYS A 157 -1.95 -0.48 18.10
C LYS A 157 -2.57 -1.57 17.23
N GLY A 158 -2.46 -1.44 15.92
CA GLY A 158 -2.98 -2.38 14.94
C GLY A 158 -1.95 -3.42 14.53
N LEU A 159 -2.43 -4.42 13.80
CA LEU A 159 -1.59 -5.38 13.08
C LEU A 159 -1.83 -5.21 11.59
N VAL A 160 -1.10 -4.26 11.01
CA VAL A 160 -1.22 -3.96 9.57
C VAL A 160 -0.40 -4.95 8.78
N LEU A 161 -1.07 -5.71 7.92
CA LEU A 161 -0.46 -6.66 7.00
C LEU A 161 -0.56 -6.17 5.56
N ARG A 162 0.46 -6.49 4.79
CA ARG A 162 0.43 -6.40 3.33
C ARG A 162 0.15 -7.79 2.79
N LEU A 163 -1.07 -8.01 2.36
CA LEU A 163 -1.53 -9.28 1.82
C LEU A 163 -1.55 -9.21 0.29
N GLU A 164 -1.27 -10.32 -0.35
CA GLU A 164 -1.37 -10.46 -1.80
C GLU A 164 -2.48 -11.46 -2.13
N ASP A 165 -3.26 -11.16 -3.16
CA ASP A 165 -4.22 -12.12 -3.71
C ASP A 165 -3.48 -13.38 -4.18
N ASP A 166 -3.87 -14.51 -3.64
CA ASP A 166 -3.23 -15.80 -3.89
C ASP A 166 -3.85 -16.54 -5.11
N GLY A 167 -4.92 -15.97 -5.69
CA GLY A 167 -5.62 -16.53 -6.85
C GLY A 167 -4.71 -16.70 -8.07
N PRO A 168 -4.04 -15.67 -8.59
CA PRO A 168 -3.17 -15.78 -9.75
C PRO A 168 -1.92 -16.63 -9.46
N ARG A 169 -1.68 -17.66 -10.25
CA ARG A 169 -0.46 -18.47 -10.16
C ARG A 169 0.77 -17.68 -10.60
N GLU A 170 0.63 -16.91 -11.65
CA GLU A 170 1.65 -16.08 -12.27
C GLU A 170 1.12 -14.70 -12.61
N GLY A 171 2.00 -13.73 -12.82
CA GLY A 171 1.64 -12.36 -13.15
C GLY A 171 1.40 -11.46 -11.93
N ALA A 172 0.79 -10.31 -12.19
CA ALA A 172 0.49 -9.33 -11.16
C ALA A 172 -0.59 -9.84 -10.21
N ARG A 173 -0.42 -9.54 -8.93
CA ARG A 173 -1.39 -9.86 -7.87
C ARG A 173 -1.88 -8.59 -7.22
N THR A 174 -3.17 -8.53 -6.94
CA THR A 174 -3.72 -7.44 -6.15
C THR A 174 -3.09 -7.47 -4.76
N VAL A 175 -2.72 -6.31 -4.26
CA VAL A 175 -2.12 -6.15 -2.94
C VAL A 175 -3.05 -5.35 -2.06
N PHE A 176 -3.34 -5.91 -0.89
CA PHE A 176 -4.16 -5.26 0.12
C PHE A 176 -3.30 -4.88 1.32
N THR A 177 -3.40 -3.64 1.78
CA THR A 177 -2.91 -3.24 3.09
C THR A 177 -4.09 -3.19 4.03
N VAL A 178 -4.07 -4.00 5.08
CA VAL A 178 -5.20 -4.15 6.00
C VAL A 178 -4.72 -4.34 7.43
N ASP A 179 -5.40 -3.68 8.37
CA ASP A 179 -5.28 -4.00 9.78
C ASP A 179 -6.21 -5.17 10.11
N ILE A 180 -5.65 -6.30 10.53
CA ILE A 180 -6.44 -7.50 10.79
C ILE A 180 -7.13 -7.49 12.16
N PHE A 181 -6.81 -6.55 13.05
CA PHE A 181 -7.54 -6.36 14.29
C PHE A 181 -8.79 -5.49 14.09
N GLN A 182 -8.68 -4.48 13.23
CA GLN A 182 -9.77 -3.58 12.88
C GLN A 182 -9.65 -3.13 11.42
N PRO A 183 -10.27 -3.83 10.47
CA PRO A 183 -10.22 -3.45 9.06
C PRO A 183 -10.83 -2.09 8.81
N CYS A 184 -9.98 -1.10 8.55
CA CYS A 184 -10.37 0.28 8.30
C CYS A 184 -9.29 1.02 7.49
N TRP A 185 -9.74 1.94 6.64
CA TRP A 185 -8.88 2.70 5.73
C TRP A 185 -9.24 4.17 5.80
N ARG A 186 -8.26 5.01 6.09
CA ARG A 186 -8.42 6.45 6.21
C ARG A 186 -7.69 7.17 5.09
N TRP A 187 -8.42 7.98 4.35
CA TRP A 187 -7.88 8.95 3.40
C TRP A 187 -7.69 10.28 4.12
N PRO A 188 -6.48 10.66 4.52
CA PRO A 188 -6.25 11.91 5.22
C PRO A 188 -6.44 13.12 4.31
N SER A 189 -7.07 14.18 4.82
CA SER A 189 -7.26 15.45 4.12
C SER A 189 -7.83 15.30 2.70
N ALA A 190 -8.78 14.37 2.50
CA ALA A 190 -9.47 14.23 1.22
C ALA A 190 -10.16 15.54 0.85
N GLN A 191 -9.97 16.00 -0.39
CA GLN A 191 -10.64 17.21 -0.87
C GLN A 191 -12.04 16.86 -1.37
N LEU A 192 -13.07 17.37 -0.68
CA LEU A 192 -14.46 16.96 -0.88
C LEU A 192 -15.28 17.92 -1.75
N ASP A 193 -14.69 19.02 -2.19
CA ASP A 193 -15.38 20.00 -3.04
C ASP A 193 -15.84 19.37 -4.35
N GLY A 194 -17.16 19.46 -4.63
CA GLY A 194 -17.77 18.90 -5.82
C GLY A 194 -17.87 17.36 -5.83
N ILE A 195 -17.66 16.69 -4.70
CA ILE A 195 -17.79 15.23 -4.58
C ILE A 195 -19.21 14.87 -4.15
N GLY A 196 -19.87 14.02 -4.95
CA GLY A 196 -21.22 13.54 -4.67
C GLY A 196 -21.29 12.13 -4.09
N SER A 197 -20.27 11.30 -4.32
CA SER A 197 -20.26 9.94 -3.80
C SER A 197 -18.82 9.40 -3.62
N VAL A 198 -18.72 8.33 -2.83
CA VAL A 198 -17.52 7.52 -2.69
C VAL A 198 -17.79 6.14 -3.30
N GLU A 199 -16.92 5.69 -4.15
CA GLU A 199 -16.93 4.35 -4.71
C GLU A 199 -15.76 3.56 -4.14
N VAL A 200 -16.03 2.33 -3.69
CA VAL A 200 -15.02 1.44 -3.12
C VAL A 200 -15.05 0.12 -3.88
N ARG A 201 -13.92 -0.25 -4.48
CA ARG A 201 -13.68 -1.60 -4.95
C ARG A 201 -13.19 -2.42 -3.76
N ALA A 202 -13.99 -3.38 -3.32
CA ALA A 202 -13.71 -4.22 -2.16
C ALA A 202 -13.56 -5.68 -2.60
N GLY A 203 -12.58 -6.36 -2.03
CA GLY A 203 -12.36 -7.79 -2.21
C GLY A 203 -12.75 -8.57 -0.97
N ARG A 204 -12.85 -9.88 -1.13
CA ARG A 204 -13.11 -10.79 -0.02
C ARG A 204 -12.03 -11.85 0.05
N ILE A 205 -11.22 -11.82 1.11
CA ILE A 205 -10.07 -12.71 1.28
C ILE A 205 -10.29 -13.68 2.44
N PRO A 206 -9.61 -14.84 2.45
CA PRO A 206 -9.63 -15.76 3.60
C PRO A 206 -9.10 -15.07 4.86
N TYR A 207 -9.72 -15.35 5.99
CA TYR A 207 -9.39 -14.81 7.30
C TYR A 207 -9.30 -15.93 8.34
N TYR A 208 -8.26 -16.75 8.23
CA TYR A 208 -8.02 -17.90 9.10
C TYR A 208 -6.92 -17.64 10.15
N PHE A 209 -6.48 -16.39 10.33
CA PHE A 209 -5.43 -16.03 11.25
C PHE A 209 -5.82 -16.42 12.68
N GLN A 210 -5.02 -17.29 13.29
CA GLN A 210 -5.13 -17.62 14.70
C GLN A 210 -4.19 -16.70 15.46
N LEU A 211 -4.76 -15.76 16.21
CA LEU A 211 -3.98 -14.70 16.87
C LEU A 211 -3.59 -15.05 18.31
N ALA A 212 -4.01 -16.22 18.82
CA ALA A 212 -3.71 -16.68 20.18
C ALA A 212 -3.97 -15.58 21.23
N HIS A 213 -2.95 -15.02 21.82
CA HIS A 213 -3.05 -13.98 22.85
C HIS A 213 -3.65 -12.66 22.33
N ASP A 214 -3.54 -12.39 21.04
CA ASP A 214 -4.02 -11.15 20.42
C ASP A 214 -5.47 -11.23 19.92
N GLU A 215 -6.12 -12.39 20.04
CA GLU A 215 -7.53 -12.55 19.65
C GLU A 215 -8.46 -11.49 20.28
N PRO A 216 -8.31 -11.10 21.56
CA PRO A 216 -9.10 -10.03 22.17
C PRO A 216 -8.84 -8.64 21.61
N ALA A 217 -7.76 -8.43 20.84
CA ALA A 217 -7.47 -7.14 20.19
C ALA A 217 -8.38 -6.88 18.98
N ARG A 218 -9.02 -7.90 18.43
CA ARG A 218 -9.95 -7.73 17.29
C ARG A 218 -11.13 -6.84 17.67
N ARG A 219 -11.45 -5.93 16.76
CA ARG A 219 -12.56 -4.99 16.89
C ARG A 219 -13.43 -5.08 15.64
N PHE A 220 -14.65 -5.60 15.81
CA PHE A 220 -15.66 -5.59 14.77
C PHE A 220 -16.83 -4.72 15.21
N GLU A 221 -17.14 -3.70 14.43
CA GLU A 221 -18.33 -2.90 14.67
C GLU A 221 -19.57 -3.79 14.41
N LYS A 222 -20.59 -3.67 15.25
CA LYS A 222 -21.79 -4.50 15.15
C LYS A 222 -22.51 -4.25 13.83
N ALA A 223 -22.72 -5.30 13.06
CA ALA A 223 -23.53 -5.26 11.85
C ALA A 223 -25.01 -4.97 12.16
N ARG A 224 -25.67 -4.23 11.27
CA ARG A 224 -27.10 -3.92 11.32
C ARG A 224 -27.87 -4.74 10.29
N SER A 225 -27.22 -5.22 9.25
CA SER A 225 -27.75 -6.12 8.22
C SER A 225 -27.11 -7.50 8.32
N ARG A 226 -27.67 -8.47 7.60
CA ARG A 226 -27.23 -9.87 7.62
C ARG A 226 -25.75 -10.05 7.25
N ASN A 227 -25.28 -9.28 6.26
CA ASN A 227 -23.93 -9.40 5.72
C ASN A 227 -22.98 -8.29 6.21
N GLY A 228 -23.46 -7.38 7.06
CA GLY A 228 -22.72 -6.17 7.45
C GLY A 228 -22.87 -5.04 6.45
N GLU A 229 -22.20 -3.95 6.73
CA GLU A 229 -22.22 -2.72 5.94
C GLU A 229 -20.80 -2.19 5.71
N MET A 230 -20.64 -1.52 4.59
CA MET A 230 -19.57 -0.54 4.41
C MET A 230 -20.04 0.79 5.01
N LEU A 231 -19.27 1.33 5.93
CA LEU A 231 -19.50 2.66 6.51
C LEU A 231 -18.50 3.66 5.94
N VAL A 232 -19.01 4.84 5.58
CA VAL A 232 -18.21 6.02 5.24
C VAL A 232 -18.32 7.00 6.39
N ARG A 233 -17.19 7.37 6.99
CA ARG A 233 -17.12 8.33 8.09
C ARG A 233 -16.36 9.57 7.67
N ARG A 234 -16.76 10.71 8.20
CA ARG A 234 -16.08 11.99 8.06
C ARG A 234 -15.31 12.30 9.34
N GLY A 235 -14.12 12.87 9.20
CA GLY A 235 -13.15 13.05 10.27
C GLY A 235 -12.26 11.82 10.39
N ASP A 236 -12.16 11.25 11.56
CA ASP A 236 -11.44 9.99 11.78
C ASP A 236 -12.38 8.77 11.66
N CYS A 237 -11.86 7.57 11.95
CA CYS A 237 -12.63 6.33 11.87
C CYS A 237 -13.59 6.13 13.08
N THR A 238 -13.61 7.05 14.03
CA THR A 238 -14.62 7.16 15.09
C THR A 238 -15.62 8.28 14.81
N GLY A 239 -15.39 9.06 13.75
CA GLY A 239 -16.20 10.18 13.32
C GLY A 239 -17.62 9.82 12.89
N LYS A 240 -18.38 10.85 12.54
CA LYS A 240 -19.77 10.68 12.12
C LYS A 240 -19.89 9.82 10.87
N VAL A 241 -20.76 8.80 10.89
CA VAL A 241 -21.17 8.07 9.68
C VAL A 241 -21.94 9.02 8.77
N VAL A 242 -21.44 9.26 7.57
CA VAL A 242 -22.06 10.13 6.56
C VAL A 242 -22.75 9.33 5.47
N ALA A 243 -22.37 8.06 5.27
CA ALA A 243 -23.05 7.15 4.37
C ALA A 243 -22.82 5.71 4.80
N GLN A 244 -23.73 4.81 4.42
CA GLN A 244 -23.59 3.37 4.62
C GLN A 244 -24.18 2.61 3.44
N VAL A 245 -23.58 1.44 3.13
CA VAL A 245 -23.99 0.56 2.03
C VAL A 245 -24.03 -0.87 2.56
N PRO A 246 -25.16 -1.60 2.45
CA PRO A 246 -25.21 -3.01 2.79
C PRO A 246 -24.21 -3.81 1.95
N LEU A 247 -23.52 -4.75 2.58
CA LEU A 247 -22.61 -5.65 1.90
C LEU A 247 -23.37 -6.76 1.20
N PRO A 248 -23.01 -7.12 -0.05
CA PRO A 248 -23.61 -8.23 -0.75
C PRO A 248 -23.23 -9.57 -0.11
N ALA A 249 -24.01 -10.61 -0.37
CA ALA A 249 -23.69 -11.96 0.09
C ALA A 249 -22.50 -12.56 -0.66
N ASN A 250 -22.35 -12.22 -1.94
CA ASN A 250 -21.31 -12.74 -2.83
C ASN A 250 -20.54 -11.61 -3.49
N THR A 251 -19.34 -11.92 -3.91
CA THR A 251 -18.51 -11.10 -4.80
C THR A 251 -18.76 -11.49 -6.26
N ASP A 252 -18.25 -10.69 -7.18
CA ASP A 252 -18.18 -11.03 -8.60
C ASP A 252 -17.22 -12.21 -8.85
N ALA A 253 -17.15 -12.67 -10.09
CA ALA A 253 -16.34 -13.83 -10.47
C ALA A 253 -14.84 -13.64 -10.19
N ASP A 254 -14.37 -12.39 -10.14
CA ASP A 254 -12.99 -12.00 -9.82
C ASP A 254 -12.74 -11.82 -8.31
N GLY A 255 -13.74 -12.08 -7.45
CA GLY A 255 -13.62 -11.96 -6.00
C GLY A 255 -13.82 -10.54 -5.47
N PHE A 256 -14.28 -9.61 -6.29
CA PHE A 256 -14.50 -8.19 -5.94
C PHE A 256 -15.96 -7.77 -6.04
N VAL A 257 -16.25 -6.61 -5.46
CA VAL A 257 -17.50 -5.87 -5.65
C VAL A 257 -17.18 -4.37 -5.69
N THR A 258 -18.01 -3.62 -6.39
CA THR A 258 -17.99 -2.15 -6.36
C THR A 258 -19.15 -1.64 -5.51
N LEU A 259 -18.82 -0.95 -4.43
CA LEU A 259 -19.78 -0.37 -3.48
C LEU A 259 -19.80 1.15 -3.67
N ARG A 260 -20.97 1.72 -3.90
CA ARG A 260 -21.11 3.17 -4.06
C ARG A 260 -21.96 3.76 -2.94
N ALA A 261 -21.40 4.75 -2.24
CA ALA A 261 -22.02 5.47 -1.15
C ALA A 261 -22.24 6.94 -1.53
N ALA A 262 -23.48 7.38 -1.64
CA ALA A 262 -23.80 8.78 -1.85
C ALA A 262 -23.44 9.60 -0.60
N LEU A 263 -22.75 10.72 -0.79
CA LEU A 263 -22.40 11.65 0.27
C LEU A 263 -23.52 12.67 0.51
N PRO A 264 -23.62 13.24 1.72
CA PRO A 264 -24.59 14.30 2.00
C PRO A 264 -24.36 15.52 1.10
N LYS A 265 -25.46 16.14 0.66
CA LYS A 265 -25.39 17.40 -0.09
C LYS A 265 -24.66 18.47 0.72
N GLY A 266 -23.80 19.26 0.05
CA GLY A 266 -23.05 20.34 0.67
C GLY A 266 -21.80 19.91 1.44
N ILE A 267 -21.39 18.64 1.34
CA ILE A 267 -20.07 18.23 1.81
C ILE A 267 -18.99 18.95 0.99
N SER A 268 -18.02 19.56 1.66
CA SER A 268 -16.98 20.36 1.02
C SER A 268 -15.76 20.52 1.90
N GLY A 269 -14.72 21.14 1.35
CA GLY A 269 -13.45 21.40 2.04
C GLY A 269 -12.56 20.16 2.09
N ARG A 270 -11.53 20.24 2.94
CA ARG A 270 -10.61 19.12 3.22
C ARG A 270 -10.99 18.47 4.54
N ASP A 271 -11.14 17.16 4.54
CA ASP A 271 -11.40 16.39 5.75
C ASP A 271 -10.93 14.94 5.56
N ASP A 272 -10.73 14.23 6.66
CA ASP A 272 -10.45 12.81 6.59
C ASP A 272 -11.73 12.05 6.22
N LEU A 273 -11.58 11.06 5.35
CA LEU A 273 -12.62 10.06 5.11
C LEU A 273 -12.13 8.71 5.59
N CYS A 274 -12.97 7.99 6.33
CA CYS A 274 -12.68 6.64 6.75
C CYS A 274 -13.71 5.66 6.22
N ILE A 275 -13.22 4.53 5.70
CA ILE A 275 -14.01 3.37 5.32
C ILE A 275 -13.76 2.28 6.35
N ASN A 276 -14.82 1.66 6.85
CA ASN A 276 -14.74 0.41 7.60
C ASN A 276 -15.90 -0.52 7.23
N PHE A 277 -15.68 -1.81 7.41
CA PHE A 277 -16.70 -2.84 7.23
C PHE A 277 -17.18 -3.33 8.59
N THR A 278 -18.50 -3.53 8.73
CA THR A 278 -19.11 -4.00 9.98
C THR A 278 -19.29 -5.51 9.99
N GLY A 279 -19.39 -6.08 11.17
CA GLY A 279 -19.60 -7.50 11.41
C GLY A 279 -18.33 -8.35 11.39
N ASP A 280 -18.38 -9.45 12.10
CA ASP A 280 -17.38 -10.52 12.00
C ASP A 280 -17.78 -11.46 10.87
N THR A 281 -17.11 -11.35 9.74
CA THR A 281 -17.44 -12.12 8.53
C THR A 281 -16.57 -13.36 8.34
N ARG A 282 -15.83 -13.78 9.41
CA ARG A 282 -15.03 -15.01 9.34
C ARG A 282 -15.84 -16.20 8.84
N PRO A 283 -15.27 -17.11 8.03
CA PRO A 283 -13.83 -17.30 7.71
C PRO A 283 -13.30 -16.44 6.57
N ALA A 284 -13.97 -15.36 6.18
CA ALA A 284 -13.47 -14.40 5.21
C ALA A 284 -13.58 -13.00 5.79
N MET A 285 -12.77 -12.05 5.27
CA MET A 285 -12.86 -10.64 5.60
C MET A 285 -12.97 -9.79 4.35
N TRP A 286 -13.67 -8.67 4.49
CA TRP A 286 -13.68 -7.63 3.47
C TRP A 286 -12.40 -6.81 3.53
N VAL A 287 -11.81 -6.55 2.38
CA VAL A 287 -10.62 -5.70 2.21
C VAL A 287 -10.90 -4.65 1.14
N LEU A 288 -10.34 -3.47 1.34
CA LEU A 288 -10.41 -2.40 0.35
C LEU A 288 -9.25 -2.56 -0.63
N ASP A 289 -9.54 -2.56 -1.92
CA ASP A 289 -8.58 -2.48 -3.00
C ASP A 289 -8.34 -1.01 -3.39
N GLU A 290 -9.41 -0.33 -3.80
CA GLU A 290 -9.37 1.06 -4.24
C GLU A 290 -10.57 1.84 -3.70
N MET A 291 -10.33 3.10 -3.35
CA MET A 291 -11.34 4.09 -2.99
C MET A 291 -11.30 5.26 -3.95
N THR A 292 -12.42 5.59 -4.59
CA THR A 292 -12.54 6.66 -5.57
C THR A 292 -13.59 7.68 -5.17
N LEU A 293 -13.22 8.96 -5.21
CA LEU A 293 -14.14 10.09 -5.04
C LEU A 293 -14.83 10.39 -6.39
N GLN A 294 -16.16 10.38 -6.41
CA GLN A 294 -16.97 10.64 -7.61
C GLN A 294 -17.65 11.99 -7.51
N LYS A 295 -17.58 12.80 -8.59
CA LYS A 295 -18.21 14.10 -8.70
C LYS A 295 -19.73 13.99 -8.90
#